data_f3580a916a485a0070276f5de44c096f
#
_entry.id   f3580a916a485a0070276f5de44c096f
#
_cell.length_a   1.000
_cell.length_b   1.000
_cell.length_c   1.000
_cell.angle_alpha   90.00
_cell.angle_beta   90.00
_cell.angle_gamma   90.00
#
_symmetry.space_group_name_H-M   'P 1'
#
loop_
_entity.id
_entity.type
_entity.pdbx_description
1 polymer ?
#
loop_
_entity_poly.entity_id
_entity_poly.type
_entity_poly.pdbx_seq_one_letter_code
_entity_poly.pdbx_strand_id
1 'polypeptide(L)'
;MLEAPPSDDRLKIIHVFRAPLGGLFRHVLDLTRAQIERGHHVGIICDSLTGGDRTDSVLAELAPHLDLGLVRLPMRRNPHPTDIGNLARIRKLMRHLQPDVIHGHGSKGGLYARLPGFLPGAAPAIRAYTPHGGSFNYRPGSYLHRIYMATESVLARATDIFLFESAFIQSCFIRYVHAPGAFTRVIPNGISEAEYVPVTANADAADFLYVGELRSAKGIDTLLDAHLEFELRTHRRIRTVLVGSGPDKEELQAQALRNGLNGRVTFPGPMPAREAFRLGHTLIVPSRAESLPYIVLEAAAARLPMISTSVGGIPEIFGPYAGRLIPSNEPSTLASAMIDQAGKSDGAIAREAGLLADYVASRFTIHQMVDAVIEGYRAALARKLPSMGDNGRTTALAF
;
A
#
# COMPACT_ATOMS: atom_id res chain seq x y z
N MET A 1 -21.13 -18.16 -7.15
CA MET A 1 -20.51 -18.85 -5.99
C MET A 1 -19.31 -19.61 -6.52
N LEU A 2 -18.09 -19.20 -6.17
CA LEU A 2 -16.90 -19.99 -6.47
C LEU A 2 -16.93 -21.22 -5.56
N GLU A 3 -16.81 -22.41 -6.12
CA GLU A 3 -16.73 -23.64 -5.33
C GLU A 3 -15.50 -23.57 -4.41
N ALA A 4 -15.68 -23.94 -3.14
CA ALA A 4 -14.58 -24.00 -2.19
C ALA A 4 -13.54 -25.04 -2.70
N PRO A 5 -12.23 -24.71 -2.69
CA PRO A 5 -11.20 -25.63 -3.13
C PRO A 5 -11.25 -26.93 -2.29
N PRO A 6 -10.82 -28.07 -2.86
CA PRO A 6 -10.72 -29.33 -2.12
C PRO A 6 -9.87 -29.11 -0.86
N SER A 7 -10.14 -29.88 0.19
CA SER A 7 -9.57 -29.69 1.54
C SER A 7 -8.04 -29.65 1.60
N ASP A 8 -7.36 -30.21 0.60
CA ASP A 8 -5.89 -30.27 0.49
C ASP A 8 -5.25 -28.98 -0.07
N ASP A 9 -6.07 -28.03 -0.56
CA ASP A 9 -5.60 -26.80 -1.24
C ASP A 9 -5.72 -25.54 -0.35
N ARG A 10 -6.19 -25.69 0.88
CA ARG A 10 -6.39 -24.61 1.84
C ARG A 10 -5.11 -24.32 2.59
N LEU A 11 -4.66 -23.08 2.51
CA LEU A 11 -3.46 -22.61 3.20
C LEU A 11 -3.80 -22.02 4.57
N LYS A 12 -2.90 -22.20 5.54
CA LYS A 12 -2.87 -21.49 6.82
C LYS A 12 -1.94 -20.30 6.69
N ILE A 13 -2.50 -19.08 6.72
CA ILE A 13 -1.79 -17.84 6.42
C ILE A 13 -1.81 -16.91 7.63
N ILE A 14 -0.67 -16.43 8.07
CA ILE A 14 -0.55 -15.40 9.12
C ILE A 14 0.00 -14.12 8.53
N HIS A 15 -0.78 -13.04 8.60
CA HIS A 15 -0.32 -11.69 8.26
C HIS A 15 0.27 -10.99 9.47
N VAL A 16 1.47 -10.41 9.31
CA VAL A 16 2.19 -9.69 10.37
C VAL A 16 2.47 -8.27 9.92
N PHE A 17 1.96 -7.27 10.63
CA PHE A 17 2.21 -5.86 10.31
C PHE A 17 2.17 -4.96 11.55
N ARG A 18 2.84 -3.81 11.46
CA ARG A 18 2.88 -2.89 12.59
C ARG A 18 1.66 -1.97 12.62
N ALA A 19 1.54 -1.07 11.66
CA ALA A 19 0.57 0.02 11.77
C ALA A 19 -0.77 -0.35 11.11
N PRO A 20 -1.83 -0.60 11.86
CA PRO A 20 -3.16 -0.85 11.31
C PRO A 20 -3.80 0.49 10.86
N LEU A 21 -3.14 1.18 9.93
CA LEU A 21 -3.51 2.49 9.40
C LEU A 21 -3.16 2.61 7.91
N GLY A 22 -3.93 3.41 7.18
CA GLY A 22 -3.64 3.80 5.81
C GLY A 22 -3.64 2.65 4.80
N GLY A 23 -2.91 2.82 3.69
CA GLY A 23 -2.90 1.88 2.57
C GLY A 23 -2.38 0.49 2.90
N LEU A 24 -1.41 0.35 3.81
CA LEU A 24 -0.93 -0.95 4.25
C LEU A 24 -2.03 -1.73 4.96
N PHE A 25 -2.74 -1.10 5.89
CA PHE A 25 -3.83 -1.74 6.64
C PHE A 25 -4.95 -2.16 5.68
N ARG A 26 -5.33 -1.26 4.77
CA ARG A 26 -6.30 -1.56 3.73
C ARG A 26 -5.88 -2.79 2.93
N HIS A 27 -4.63 -2.83 2.42
CA HIS A 27 -4.10 -3.96 1.64
C HIS A 27 -4.24 -5.28 2.42
N VAL A 28 -3.85 -5.30 3.70
CA VAL A 28 -3.94 -6.51 4.52
C VAL A 28 -5.39 -6.92 4.75
N LEU A 29 -6.31 -5.98 4.99
CA LEU A 29 -7.73 -6.28 5.15
C LEU A 29 -8.35 -6.88 3.88
N ASP A 30 -8.10 -6.24 2.74
CA ASP A 30 -8.63 -6.67 1.46
C ASP A 30 -8.08 -8.07 1.10
N LEU A 31 -6.78 -8.30 1.31
CA LEU A 31 -6.14 -9.59 1.10
C LEU A 31 -6.70 -10.65 2.05
N THR A 32 -6.85 -10.34 3.35
CA THR A 32 -7.39 -11.25 4.36
C THR A 32 -8.82 -11.68 4.03
N ARG A 33 -9.72 -10.73 3.75
CA ARG A 33 -11.12 -11.01 3.42
C ARG A 33 -11.22 -11.91 2.19
N ALA A 34 -10.51 -11.55 1.14
CA ALA A 34 -10.56 -12.31 -0.11
C ALA A 34 -9.88 -13.70 -0.01
N GLN A 35 -8.92 -13.89 0.90
CA GLN A 35 -8.36 -15.20 1.20
C GLN A 35 -9.34 -16.07 2.00
N ILE A 36 -10.05 -15.49 2.97
CA ILE A 36 -11.12 -16.19 3.71
C ILE A 36 -12.25 -16.63 2.75
N GLU A 37 -12.68 -15.74 1.84
CA GLU A 37 -13.68 -16.05 0.82
C GLU A 37 -13.27 -17.21 -0.09
N ARG A 38 -11.96 -17.41 -0.30
CA ARG A 38 -11.38 -18.54 -1.03
C ARG A 38 -11.19 -19.79 -0.17
N GLY A 39 -11.64 -19.77 1.10
CA GLY A 39 -11.60 -20.89 2.03
C GLY A 39 -10.25 -21.12 2.72
N HIS A 40 -9.31 -20.17 2.65
CA HIS A 40 -8.05 -20.25 3.39
C HIS A 40 -8.25 -19.92 4.87
N HIS A 41 -7.43 -20.53 5.75
CA HIS A 41 -7.41 -20.22 7.18
C HIS A 41 -6.45 -19.06 7.44
N VAL A 42 -6.98 -17.94 7.90
CA VAL A 42 -6.20 -16.70 8.05
C VAL A 42 -6.13 -16.25 9.50
N GLY A 43 -4.99 -15.67 9.89
CA GLY A 43 -4.80 -14.99 11.16
C GLY A 43 -4.03 -13.69 10.99
N ILE A 44 -4.15 -12.80 11.97
CA ILE A 44 -3.52 -11.48 11.97
C ILE A 44 -2.72 -11.27 13.25
N ILE A 45 -1.49 -10.75 13.10
CA ILE A 45 -0.66 -10.23 14.18
C ILE A 45 -0.34 -8.77 13.87
N CYS A 46 -0.83 -7.83 14.70
CA CYS A 46 -0.62 -6.41 14.48
C CYS A 46 -0.33 -5.62 15.76
N ASP A 47 -0.02 -4.32 15.58
CA ASP A 47 0.26 -3.42 16.70
C ASP A 47 -0.97 -3.13 17.55
N SER A 48 -0.77 -3.05 18.88
CA SER A 48 -1.78 -2.65 19.85
C SER A 48 -1.70 -1.18 20.27
N LEU A 49 -0.65 -0.44 19.83
CA LEU A 49 -0.39 0.94 20.26
C LEU A 49 -0.95 1.98 19.28
N THR A 50 -1.30 1.56 18.08
CA THR A 50 -1.79 2.44 17.00
C THR A 50 -3.10 1.93 16.43
N GLY A 51 -3.86 2.83 15.77
CA GLY A 51 -5.10 2.49 15.08
C GLY A 51 -6.30 3.32 15.55
N GLY A 52 -6.54 3.39 16.85
CA GLY A 52 -7.71 4.06 17.43
C GLY A 52 -9.03 3.32 17.17
N ASP A 53 -10.15 3.91 17.61
CA ASP A 53 -11.47 3.28 17.66
C ASP A 53 -11.95 2.70 16.33
N ARG A 54 -11.69 3.40 15.22
CA ARG A 54 -12.08 2.91 13.87
C ARG A 54 -11.37 1.61 13.51
N THR A 55 -10.09 1.52 13.80
CA THR A 55 -9.31 0.30 13.54
C THR A 55 -9.77 -0.83 14.44
N ASP A 56 -10.05 -0.53 15.71
CA ASP A 56 -10.51 -1.51 16.70
C ASP A 56 -11.86 -2.07 16.29
N SER A 57 -12.77 -1.24 15.79
CA SER A 57 -14.07 -1.68 15.25
C SER A 57 -13.92 -2.60 14.05
N VAL A 58 -13.08 -2.24 13.08
CA VAL A 58 -12.82 -3.05 11.88
C VAL A 58 -12.18 -4.40 12.23
N LEU A 59 -11.22 -4.41 13.16
CA LEU A 59 -10.59 -5.66 13.60
C LEU A 59 -11.53 -6.53 14.43
N ALA A 60 -12.41 -5.94 15.24
CA ALA A 60 -13.42 -6.67 16.01
C ALA A 60 -14.45 -7.34 15.07
N GLU A 61 -14.87 -6.65 14.01
CA GLU A 61 -15.76 -7.20 12.98
C GLU A 61 -15.11 -8.38 12.23
N LEU A 62 -13.81 -8.28 11.94
CA LEU A 62 -13.08 -9.32 11.22
C LEU A 62 -12.71 -10.54 12.09
N ALA A 63 -12.49 -10.32 13.40
CA ALA A 63 -11.96 -11.34 14.31
C ALA A 63 -12.74 -12.67 14.32
N PRO A 64 -14.08 -12.72 14.27
CA PRO A 64 -14.84 -13.97 14.21
C PRO A 64 -14.56 -14.82 12.96
N HIS A 65 -14.02 -14.23 11.91
CA HIS A 65 -13.72 -14.90 10.64
C HIS A 65 -12.24 -15.34 10.54
N LEU A 66 -11.43 -15.06 11.55
CA LEU A 66 -10.00 -15.40 11.58
C LEU A 66 -9.78 -16.74 12.28
N ASP A 67 -9.77 -17.85 11.56
CA ASP A 67 -9.58 -19.20 12.10
C ASP A 67 -8.25 -19.35 12.88
N LEU A 68 -7.22 -18.61 12.50
CA LEU A 68 -5.92 -18.59 13.17
C LEU A 68 -5.80 -17.45 14.19
N GLY A 69 -6.89 -16.70 14.40
CA GLY A 69 -7.04 -15.68 15.43
C GLY A 69 -6.44 -14.32 15.11
N LEU A 70 -6.76 -13.36 15.99
CA LEU A 70 -6.22 -12.00 16.00
C LEU A 70 -5.34 -11.79 17.23
N VAL A 71 -4.09 -11.43 17.02
CA VAL A 71 -3.14 -11.13 18.11
C VAL A 71 -2.64 -9.71 17.96
N ARG A 72 -2.81 -8.90 19.02
CA ARG A 72 -2.29 -7.53 19.08
C ARG A 72 -1.11 -7.47 20.05
N LEU A 73 0.03 -6.92 19.59
CA LEU A 73 1.27 -6.81 20.34
C LEU A 73 1.76 -5.36 20.32
N PRO A 74 2.41 -4.83 21.39
CA PRO A 74 2.95 -3.49 21.38
C PRO A 74 4.18 -3.39 20.45
N MET A 75 3.97 -2.91 19.22
CA MET A 75 5.00 -2.80 18.18
C MET A 75 5.41 -1.34 17.95
N ARG A 76 6.42 -0.86 18.66
CA ARG A 76 6.94 0.50 18.46
C ARG A 76 7.61 0.65 17.09
N ARG A 77 7.59 1.88 16.54
CA ARG A 77 8.17 2.18 15.22
C ARG A 77 9.68 1.89 15.19
N ASN A 78 10.40 2.41 16.17
CA ASN A 78 11.84 2.23 16.31
C ASN A 78 12.18 0.93 17.03
N PRO A 79 13.39 0.38 16.89
CA PRO A 79 13.86 -0.74 17.70
C PRO A 79 13.66 -0.47 19.21
N HIS A 80 13.12 -1.47 19.91
CA HIS A 80 12.79 -1.34 21.32
C HIS A 80 12.95 -2.69 22.05
N PRO A 81 13.33 -2.73 23.35
CA PRO A 81 13.50 -3.97 24.11
C PRO A 81 12.26 -4.89 24.07
N THR A 82 11.05 -4.34 23.98
CA THR A 82 9.82 -5.14 23.83
C THR A 82 9.81 -6.02 22.58
N ASP A 83 10.65 -5.70 21.57
CA ASP A 83 10.73 -6.50 20.34
C ASP A 83 11.21 -7.93 20.62
N ILE A 84 12.09 -8.13 21.61
CA ILE A 84 12.58 -9.45 22.02
C ILE A 84 11.43 -10.32 22.54
N GLY A 85 10.61 -9.77 23.44
CA GLY A 85 9.43 -10.45 23.96
C GLY A 85 8.38 -10.74 22.88
N ASN A 86 8.15 -9.79 21.98
CA ASN A 86 7.25 -9.97 20.85
C ASN A 86 7.72 -11.08 19.91
N LEU A 87 9.01 -11.12 19.55
CA LEU A 87 9.59 -12.18 18.73
C LEU A 87 9.46 -13.57 19.36
N ALA A 88 9.73 -13.68 20.68
CA ALA A 88 9.54 -14.92 21.41
C ALA A 88 8.07 -15.37 21.39
N ARG A 89 7.13 -14.45 21.57
CA ARG A 89 5.68 -14.71 21.56
C ARG A 89 5.21 -15.12 20.16
N ILE A 90 5.63 -14.43 19.13
CA ILE A 90 5.33 -14.78 17.73
C ILE A 90 5.89 -16.16 17.40
N ARG A 91 7.15 -16.46 17.78
CA ARG A 91 7.74 -17.78 17.58
C ARG A 91 6.95 -18.90 18.26
N LYS A 92 6.51 -18.70 19.51
CA LYS A 92 5.68 -19.66 20.23
C LYS A 92 4.35 -19.89 19.50
N LEU A 93 3.73 -18.82 19.03
CA LEU A 93 2.46 -18.86 18.28
C LEU A 93 2.62 -19.62 16.94
N MET A 94 3.67 -19.35 16.19
CA MET A 94 3.93 -20.06 14.92
C MET A 94 4.15 -21.55 15.12
N ARG A 95 4.81 -21.96 16.22
CA ARG A 95 4.97 -23.38 16.56
C ARG A 95 3.65 -24.06 16.93
N HIS A 96 2.73 -23.33 17.51
CA HIS A 96 1.41 -23.86 17.89
C HIS A 96 0.47 -23.95 16.70
N LEU A 97 0.40 -22.89 15.88
CA LEU A 97 -0.52 -22.80 14.75
C LEU A 97 -0.05 -23.57 13.52
N GLN A 98 1.27 -23.80 13.39
CA GLN A 98 1.87 -24.48 12.22
C GLN A 98 1.35 -23.90 10.89
N PRO A 99 1.52 -22.56 10.63
CA PRO A 99 1.07 -21.98 9.39
C PRO A 99 1.91 -22.46 8.20
N ASP A 100 1.32 -22.47 7.00
CA ASP A 100 2.02 -22.70 5.74
C ASP A 100 2.76 -21.42 5.30
N VAL A 101 2.17 -20.25 5.60
CA VAL A 101 2.67 -18.95 5.18
C VAL A 101 2.69 -17.97 6.35
N ILE A 102 3.82 -17.28 6.51
CA ILE A 102 3.95 -16.10 7.37
C ILE A 102 4.25 -14.92 6.45
N HIS A 103 3.28 -14.01 6.26
CA HIS A 103 3.43 -12.85 5.39
C HIS A 103 3.66 -11.56 6.20
N GLY A 104 4.85 -11.02 6.13
CA GLY A 104 5.22 -9.77 6.77
C GLY A 104 4.95 -8.57 5.87
N HIS A 105 4.30 -7.53 6.41
CA HIS A 105 3.98 -6.30 5.68
C HIS A 105 4.67 -5.09 6.30
N GLY A 106 5.34 -4.30 5.46
CA GLY A 106 6.14 -3.16 5.86
C GLY A 106 7.38 -3.56 6.69
N SER A 107 8.28 -2.63 6.97
CA SER A 107 9.59 -2.93 7.58
C SER A 107 9.50 -3.68 8.91
N LYS A 108 8.62 -3.24 9.83
CA LYS A 108 8.51 -3.87 11.17
C LYS A 108 7.77 -5.21 11.12
N GLY A 109 6.68 -5.32 10.37
CA GLY A 109 5.98 -6.60 10.15
C GLY A 109 6.88 -7.61 9.45
N GLY A 110 7.61 -7.16 8.43
CA GLY A 110 8.62 -7.95 7.75
C GLY A 110 9.75 -8.45 8.66
N LEU A 111 10.22 -7.61 9.60
CA LEU A 111 11.19 -8.04 10.61
C LEU A 111 10.64 -9.19 11.47
N TYR A 112 9.42 -9.02 12.00
CA TYR A 112 8.81 -10.02 12.88
C TYR A 112 8.45 -11.33 12.16
N ALA A 113 8.12 -11.28 10.88
CA ALA A 113 7.84 -12.47 10.09
C ALA A 113 9.13 -13.25 9.75
N ARG A 114 10.23 -12.55 9.47
CA ARG A 114 11.46 -13.12 8.91
C ARG A 114 12.52 -13.49 9.96
N LEU A 115 12.72 -12.64 10.98
CA LEU A 115 13.80 -12.83 11.97
C LEU A 115 13.69 -14.17 12.73
N PRO A 116 12.51 -14.68 13.14
CA PRO A 116 12.40 -16.00 13.74
C PRO A 116 12.90 -17.15 12.85
N GLY A 117 13.01 -16.94 11.54
CA GLY A 117 13.52 -17.91 10.58
C GLY A 117 15.00 -18.28 10.76
N PHE A 118 15.77 -17.38 11.36
CA PHE A 118 17.19 -17.64 11.67
C PHE A 118 17.40 -18.50 12.92
N LEU A 119 16.36 -18.73 13.72
CA LEU A 119 16.48 -19.40 15.00
C LEU A 119 16.25 -20.92 14.85
N PRO A 120 16.99 -21.77 15.59
CA PRO A 120 16.78 -23.20 15.58
C PRO A 120 15.34 -23.59 15.93
N GLY A 121 14.77 -24.56 15.22
CA GLY A 121 13.38 -24.98 15.40
C GLY A 121 12.37 -23.91 15.00
N ALA A 122 12.67 -23.10 13.99
CA ALA A 122 11.71 -22.24 13.33
C ALA A 122 10.60 -23.08 12.67
N ALA A 123 9.37 -22.54 12.62
CA ALA A 123 8.28 -23.18 11.89
C ALA A 123 8.67 -23.36 10.41
N PRO A 124 8.28 -24.48 9.77
CA PRO A 124 8.63 -24.78 8.38
C PRO A 124 7.91 -23.88 7.35
N ALA A 125 7.07 -22.96 7.80
CA ALA A 125 6.33 -22.01 6.98
C ALA A 125 7.22 -21.26 5.98
N ILE A 126 6.69 -20.95 4.79
CA ILE A 126 7.32 -19.95 3.93
C ILE A 126 7.17 -18.55 4.53
N ARG A 127 8.16 -17.72 4.27
CA ARG A 127 8.18 -16.32 4.70
C ARG A 127 8.06 -15.43 3.48
N ALA A 128 6.85 -14.88 3.31
CA ALA A 128 6.55 -13.87 2.30
C ALA A 128 6.76 -12.47 2.87
N TYR A 129 7.16 -11.53 2.03
CA TYR A 129 7.36 -10.15 2.44
C TYR A 129 6.90 -9.15 1.39
N THR A 130 6.06 -8.20 1.80
CA THR A 130 5.65 -7.01 1.01
C THR A 130 6.12 -5.74 1.73
N PRO A 131 7.01 -4.93 1.12
CA PRO A 131 7.59 -3.74 1.75
C PRO A 131 6.61 -2.58 1.97
N HIS A 132 5.63 -2.37 1.11
CA HIS A 132 4.72 -1.21 1.09
C HIS A 132 5.47 0.13 1.11
N GLY A 133 6.52 0.25 0.32
CA GLY A 133 7.42 1.39 0.32
C GLY A 133 8.34 1.42 1.54
N GLY A 134 7.82 1.35 2.74
CA GLY A 134 8.54 1.17 4.01
C GLY A 134 9.94 1.80 4.06
N SER A 135 10.95 0.94 4.24
CA SER A 135 12.37 1.31 4.28
C SER A 135 12.93 1.87 2.97
N PHE A 136 12.27 1.60 1.83
CA PHE A 136 12.70 2.07 0.50
C PHE A 136 12.36 3.54 0.24
N ASN A 137 11.49 4.15 1.03
CA ASN A 137 11.11 5.57 0.90
C ASN A 137 12.10 6.54 1.56
N TYR A 138 13.16 6.04 2.25
CA TYR A 138 14.21 6.90 2.75
C TYR A 138 15.08 7.43 1.61
N ARG A 139 15.57 8.67 1.77
CA ARG A 139 16.47 9.30 0.77
C ARG A 139 17.67 8.41 0.50
N PRO A 140 17.90 7.99 -0.75
CA PRO A 140 19.03 7.16 -1.13
C PRO A 140 20.37 7.77 -0.66
N GLY A 141 21.24 6.93 -0.11
CA GLY A 141 22.54 7.35 0.40
C GLY A 141 22.56 7.95 1.82
N SER A 142 21.39 8.25 2.41
CA SER A 142 21.32 8.68 3.81
C SER A 142 21.74 7.55 4.77
N TYR A 143 22.18 7.92 5.97
CA TYR A 143 22.60 6.95 7.00
C TYR A 143 21.50 5.93 7.32
N LEU A 144 20.24 6.40 7.50
CA LEU A 144 19.11 5.53 7.74
C LEU A 144 18.84 4.60 6.55
N HIS A 145 18.90 5.11 5.32
CA HIS A 145 18.74 4.28 4.13
C HIS A 145 19.77 3.13 4.10
N ARG A 146 21.05 3.43 4.37
CA ARG A 146 22.11 2.39 4.39
C ARG A 146 21.86 1.32 5.44
N ILE A 147 21.44 1.71 6.66
CA ILE A 147 21.10 0.77 7.72
C ILE A 147 19.93 -0.12 7.32
N TYR A 148 18.84 0.47 6.79
CA TYR A 148 17.69 -0.31 6.37
C TYR A 148 18.01 -1.26 5.22
N MET A 149 18.78 -0.84 4.23
CA MET A 149 19.17 -1.70 3.10
C MET A 149 20.09 -2.84 3.53
N ALA A 150 21.01 -2.60 4.46
CA ALA A 150 21.83 -3.66 5.07
C ALA A 150 20.97 -4.65 5.87
N THR A 151 20.00 -4.14 6.64
CA THR A 151 19.06 -4.98 7.38
C THR A 151 18.20 -5.83 6.43
N GLU A 152 17.68 -5.24 5.36
CA GLU A 152 16.92 -5.97 4.34
C GLU A 152 17.79 -7.04 3.66
N SER A 153 19.06 -6.78 3.39
CA SER A 153 19.99 -7.76 2.82
C SER A 153 20.23 -8.97 3.74
N VAL A 154 20.28 -8.74 5.05
CA VAL A 154 20.34 -9.83 6.03
C VAL A 154 19.03 -10.60 6.06
N LEU A 155 17.90 -9.90 6.19
CA LEU A 155 16.57 -10.52 6.28
C LEU A 155 16.17 -11.24 4.99
N ALA A 156 16.71 -10.87 3.84
CA ALA A 156 16.48 -11.54 2.57
C ALA A 156 16.86 -13.03 2.61
N ARG A 157 17.85 -13.41 3.43
CA ARG A 157 18.26 -14.82 3.60
C ARG A 157 17.20 -15.69 4.28
N ALA A 158 16.27 -15.06 5.01
CA ALA A 158 15.14 -15.73 5.65
C ALA A 158 13.81 -15.41 4.94
N THR A 159 13.86 -14.99 3.68
CA THR A 159 12.68 -14.65 2.89
C THR A 159 12.57 -15.65 1.74
N ASP A 160 11.47 -16.39 1.70
CA ASP A 160 11.23 -17.38 0.65
C ASP A 160 10.65 -16.73 -0.62
N ILE A 161 9.88 -15.62 -0.48
CA ILE A 161 9.35 -14.84 -1.60
C ILE A 161 9.16 -13.37 -1.22
N PHE A 162 9.52 -12.49 -2.14
CA PHE A 162 9.20 -11.06 -2.10
C PHE A 162 8.03 -10.77 -3.03
N LEU A 163 7.00 -10.10 -2.50
CA LEU A 163 5.81 -9.67 -3.23
C LEU A 163 5.80 -8.14 -3.25
N PHE A 164 6.25 -7.56 -4.34
CA PHE A 164 6.35 -6.10 -4.47
C PHE A 164 5.05 -5.53 -5.02
N GLU A 165 4.53 -4.51 -4.37
CA GLU A 165 3.33 -3.80 -4.80
C GLU A 165 3.53 -2.94 -6.06
N SER A 166 4.78 -2.74 -6.49
CA SER A 166 5.12 -2.01 -7.73
C SER A 166 6.47 -2.45 -8.30
N ALA A 167 6.64 -2.29 -9.61
CA ALA A 167 7.91 -2.47 -10.28
C ALA A 167 8.95 -1.43 -9.81
N PHE A 168 8.49 -0.24 -9.40
CA PHE A 168 9.34 0.78 -8.79
C PHE A 168 10.01 0.26 -7.51
N ILE A 169 9.24 -0.31 -6.57
CA ILE A 169 9.80 -0.85 -5.32
C ILE A 169 10.68 -2.07 -5.58
N GLN A 170 10.32 -2.94 -6.54
CA GLN A 170 11.20 -4.02 -6.98
C GLN A 170 12.53 -3.48 -7.51
N SER A 171 12.51 -2.43 -8.32
CA SER A 171 13.74 -1.79 -8.85
C SER A 171 14.61 -1.22 -7.74
N CYS A 172 13.99 -0.59 -6.71
CA CYS A 172 14.69 -0.13 -5.51
C CYS A 172 15.33 -1.29 -4.75
N PHE A 173 14.61 -2.42 -4.60
CA PHE A 173 15.15 -3.61 -3.97
C PHE A 173 16.37 -4.15 -4.74
N ILE A 174 16.26 -4.37 -6.04
CA ILE A 174 17.35 -4.86 -6.88
C ILE A 174 18.58 -3.95 -6.79
N ARG A 175 18.36 -2.64 -6.74
CA ARG A 175 19.44 -1.64 -6.71
C ARG A 175 20.16 -1.55 -5.38
N TYR A 176 19.45 -1.71 -4.25
CA TYR A 176 19.98 -1.35 -2.93
C TYR A 176 20.12 -2.53 -1.98
N VAL A 177 19.47 -3.66 -2.23
CA VAL A 177 19.49 -4.84 -1.36
C VAL A 177 20.33 -5.94 -2.00
N HIS A 178 21.34 -6.39 -1.28
CA HIS A 178 22.17 -7.52 -1.73
C HIS A 178 21.46 -8.84 -1.40
N ALA A 179 20.69 -9.36 -2.35
CA ALA A 179 19.93 -10.60 -2.22
C ALA A 179 20.00 -11.43 -3.52
N PRO A 180 21.17 -11.99 -3.87
CA PRO A 180 21.32 -12.78 -5.08
C PRO A 180 20.39 -13.99 -5.06
N GLY A 181 19.69 -14.25 -6.17
CA GLY A 181 18.77 -15.38 -6.29
C GLY A 181 17.44 -15.23 -5.52
N ALA A 182 17.14 -14.04 -4.97
CA ALA A 182 15.86 -13.77 -4.33
C ALA A 182 14.68 -14.06 -5.28
N PHE A 183 13.71 -14.82 -4.79
CA PHE A 183 12.49 -15.06 -5.54
C PHE A 183 11.52 -13.88 -5.38
N THR A 184 11.23 -13.20 -6.47
CA THR A 184 10.45 -11.95 -6.46
C THR A 184 9.28 -12.02 -7.43
N ARG A 185 8.17 -11.38 -7.07
CA ARG A 185 7.02 -11.10 -7.95
C ARG A 185 6.56 -9.65 -7.74
N VAL A 186 6.12 -9.01 -8.81
CA VAL A 186 5.40 -7.72 -8.73
C VAL A 186 3.91 -8.03 -8.79
N ILE A 187 3.19 -7.65 -7.73
CA ILE A 187 1.76 -7.85 -7.60
C ILE A 187 1.15 -6.52 -7.15
N PRO A 188 0.61 -5.74 -8.08
CA PRO A 188 0.02 -4.44 -7.77
C PRO A 188 -1.14 -4.54 -6.79
N ASN A 189 -1.35 -3.48 -6.01
CA ASN A 189 -2.55 -3.34 -5.19
C ASN A 189 -3.80 -3.42 -6.06
N GLY A 190 -4.82 -4.12 -5.58
CA GLY A 190 -6.13 -4.22 -6.23
C GLY A 190 -7.21 -3.52 -5.42
N ILE A 191 -8.27 -3.11 -6.09
CA ILE A 191 -9.45 -2.49 -5.49
C ILE A 191 -10.71 -3.29 -5.81
N SER A 192 -11.73 -3.14 -4.97
CA SER A 192 -12.98 -3.90 -5.07
C SER A 192 -13.88 -3.37 -6.19
N GLU A 193 -14.80 -4.20 -6.67
CA GLU A 193 -15.76 -3.82 -7.70
C GLU A 193 -16.65 -2.64 -7.30
N ALA A 194 -16.97 -2.50 -6.01
CA ALA A 194 -17.77 -1.39 -5.49
C ALA A 194 -17.11 -0.01 -5.69
N GLU A 195 -15.79 0.02 -5.89
CA GLU A 195 -15.03 1.27 -6.08
C GLU A 195 -15.09 1.78 -7.52
N TYR A 196 -15.48 0.94 -8.47
CA TYR A 196 -15.64 1.34 -9.87
C TYR A 196 -16.95 2.07 -10.17
N VAL A 197 -17.81 2.26 -9.17
CA VAL A 197 -18.99 3.11 -9.30
C VAL A 197 -18.55 4.57 -9.34
N PRO A 198 -18.87 5.34 -10.40
CA PRO A 198 -18.50 6.74 -10.50
C PRO A 198 -18.98 7.57 -9.30
N VAL A 199 -18.19 8.57 -8.90
CA VAL A 199 -18.57 9.53 -7.86
C VAL A 199 -18.84 10.88 -8.50
N THR A 200 -20.03 11.45 -8.22
CA THR A 200 -20.38 12.79 -8.65
C THR A 200 -20.07 13.78 -7.52
N ALA A 201 -19.41 14.87 -7.86
CA ALA A 201 -19.16 15.96 -6.93
C ALA A 201 -20.47 16.63 -6.47
N ASN A 202 -20.48 17.14 -5.25
CA ASN A 202 -21.60 17.92 -4.73
C ASN A 202 -21.75 19.24 -5.50
N ALA A 203 -22.95 19.83 -5.48
CA ALA A 203 -23.22 21.10 -6.15
C ALA A 203 -22.34 22.28 -5.64
N ASP A 204 -21.90 22.20 -4.38
CA ASP A 204 -21.04 23.18 -3.72
C ASP A 204 -19.58 22.70 -3.60
N ALA A 205 -19.19 21.67 -4.35
CA ALA A 205 -17.83 21.13 -4.32
C ALA A 205 -16.78 22.17 -4.64
N ALA A 206 -15.59 22.01 -4.07
CA ALA A 206 -14.44 22.87 -4.33
C ALA A 206 -13.83 22.58 -5.72
N ASP A 207 -13.06 23.52 -6.27
CA ASP A 207 -12.36 23.30 -7.53
C ASP A 207 -11.37 22.12 -7.41
N PHE A 208 -10.64 22.05 -6.30
CA PHE A 208 -9.62 21.05 -6.06
C PHE A 208 -9.78 20.33 -4.71
N LEU A 209 -9.32 19.09 -4.68
CA LEU A 209 -9.40 18.20 -3.54
C LEU A 209 -8.04 17.53 -3.31
N TYR A 210 -7.66 17.38 -2.06
CA TYR A 210 -6.61 16.46 -1.62
C TYR A 210 -7.20 15.47 -0.62
N VAL A 211 -6.82 14.20 -0.70
CA VAL A 211 -7.21 13.17 0.27
C VAL A 211 -5.99 12.34 0.66
N GLY A 212 -5.64 12.36 1.95
CA GLY A 212 -4.51 11.57 2.45
C GLY A 212 -3.94 12.06 3.77
N GLU A 213 -2.83 11.43 4.18
CA GLU A 213 -2.11 11.82 5.39
C GLU A 213 -1.46 13.20 5.19
N LEU A 214 -1.64 14.12 6.14
CA LEU A 214 -1.05 15.45 6.11
C LEU A 214 0.39 15.40 6.61
N ARG A 215 1.32 15.09 5.71
CA ARG A 215 2.76 15.01 5.97
C ARG A 215 3.60 15.44 4.77
N SER A 216 4.83 15.86 5.03
CA SER A 216 5.79 16.42 4.05
C SER A 216 5.98 15.56 2.79
N ALA A 217 6.03 14.23 2.92
CA ALA A 217 6.16 13.32 1.78
C ALA A 217 4.98 13.40 0.79
N LYS A 218 3.86 14.00 1.18
CA LYS A 218 2.66 14.15 0.36
C LYS A 218 2.59 15.48 -0.41
N GLY A 219 3.53 16.42 -0.18
CA GLY A 219 3.70 17.62 -0.98
C GLY A 219 2.55 18.64 -0.90
N ILE A 220 1.80 18.66 0.22
CA ILE A 220 0.63 19.53 0.38
C ILE A 220 1.05 21.00 0.47
N ASP A 221 2.22 21.28 1.02
CA ASP A 221 2.86 22.59 1.00
C ASP A 221 3.06 23.10 -0.44
N THR A 222 3.52 22.25 -1.34
CA THR A 222 3.62 22.55 -2.79
C THR A 222 2.25 22.87 -3.40
N LEU A 223 1.18 22.16 -2.97
CA LEU A 223 -0.19 22.45 -3.42
C LEU A 223 -0.67 23.81 -2.92
N LEU A 224 -0.37 24.19 -1.68
CA LEU A 224 -0.74 25.50 -1.15
C LEU A 224 -0.05 26.65 -1.90
N ASP A 225 1.22 26.47 -2.26
CA ASP A 225 1.95 27.46 -3.06
C ASP A 225 1.41 27.51 -4.51
N ALA A 226 1.09 26.36 -5.11
CA ALA A 226 0.47 26.28 -6.44
C ALA A 226 -0.93 26.90 -6.46
N HIS A 227 -1.72 26.77 -5.39
CA HIS A 227 -3.02 27.43 -5.26
C HIS A 227 -2.87 28.97 -5.31
N LEU A 228 -1.92 29.52 -4.53
CA LEU A 228 -1.64 30.95 -4.56
C LEU A 228 -1.19 31.40 -5.97
N GLU A 229 -0.28 30.66 -6.58
CA GLU A 229 0.21 30.98 -7.94
C GLU A 229 -0.90 30.91 -8.99
N PHE A 230 -1.82 29.92 -8.90
CA PHE A 230 -3.00 29.85 -9.75
C PHE A 230 -3.81 31.15 -9.68
N GLU A 231 -4.14 31.62 -8.47
CA GLU A 231 -4.94 32.86 -8.29
C GLU A 231 -4.21 34.11 -8.81
N LEU A 232 -2.90 34.19 -8.59
CA LEU A 232 -2.09 35.30 -9.06
C LEU A 232 -2.03 35.34 -10.62
N ARG A 233 -1.93 34.20 -11.27
CA ARG A 233 -1.80 34.09 -12.73
C ARG A 233 -3.12 34.28 -13.47
N THR A 234 -4.22 33.81 -12.85
CA THR A 234 -5.54 33.80 -13.51
C THR A 234 -6.47 34.93 -13.06
N HIS A 235 -6.15 35.61 -11.96
CA HIS A 235 -7.04 36.54 -11.23
C HIS A 235 -8.39 35.91 -10.82
N ARG A 236 -8.46 34.57 -10.80
CA ARG A 236 -9.64 33.79 -10.39
C ARG A 236 -9.43 33.20 -9.00
N ARG A 237 -10.40 33.40 -8.11
CA ARG A 237 -10.44 32.74 -6.81
C ARG A 237 -10.89 31.30 -6.95
N ILE A 238 -10.19 30.37 -6.29
CA ILE A 238 -10.52 28.95 -6.26
C ILE A 238 -10.64 28.45 -4.83
N ARG A 239 -11.29 27.29 -4.66
CA ARG A 239 -11.41 26.61 -3.37
C ARG A 239 -10.70 25.25 -3.43
N THR A 240 -10.01 24.90 -2.35
CA THR A 240 -9.34 23.61 -2.18
C THR A 240 -9.72 22.98 -0.84
N VAL A 241 -10.09 21.72 -0.85
CA VAL A 241 -10.39 20.95 0.36
C VAL A 241 -9.27 19.94 0.61
N LEU A 242 -8.71 19.96 1.82
CA LEU A 242 -7.62 19.07 2.25
C LEU A 242 -8.16 18.08 3.29
N VAL A 243 -8.53 16.88 2.82
CA VAL A 243 -9.12 15.83 3.65
C VAL A 243 -8.02 14.94 4.22
N GLY A 244 -7.99 14.82 5.54
CA GLY A 244 -7.06 13.94 6.24
C GLY A 244 -6.60 14.46 7.58
N SER A 245 -5.65 13.74 8.15
CA SER A 245 -4.93 14.10 9.37
C SER A 245 -3.46 13.74 9.22
N GLY A 246 -2.60 14.31 10.06
CA GLY A 246 -1.18 14.02 10.02
C GLY A 246 -0.36 15.00 10.85
N PRO A 247 0.94 14.71 11.01
CA PRO A 247 1.81 15.50 11.87
C PRO A 247 2.01 16.95 11.42
N ASP A 248 1.85 17.24 10.12
CA ASP A 248 2.14 18.55 9.55
C ASP A 248 0.87 19.42 9.41
N LYS A 249 -0.29 18.99 9.97
CA LYS A 249 -1.56 19.71 9.82
C LYS A 249 -1.49 21.17 10.26
N GLU A 250 -0.92 21.42 11.44
CA GLU A 250 -0.82 22.77 12.00
C GLU A 250 0.07 23.68 11.15
N GLU A 251 1.21 23.16 10.66
CA GLU A 251 2.11 23.91 9.79
C GLU A 251 1.45 24.22 8.44
N LEU A 252 0.72 23.28 7.86
CA LEU A 252 -0.02 23.49 6.60
C LEU A 252 -1.13 24.54 6.76
N GLN A 253 -1.82 24.55 7.90
CA GLN A 253 -2.80 25.60 8.23
C GLN A 253 -2.13 26.98 8.36
N ALA A 254 -0.98 27.04 9.04
CA ALA A 254 -0.20 28.24 9.15
C ALA A 254 0.31 28.75 7.79
N GLN A 255 0.75 27.85 6.91
CA GLN A 255 1.16 28.20 5.54
C GLN A 255 -0.04 28.73 4.72
N ALA A 256 -1.20 28.09 4.79
CA ALA A 256 -2.40 28.58 4.11
C ALA A 256 -2.77 30.00 4.57
N LEU A 257 -2.64 30.29 5.86
CA LEU A 257 -2.87 31.63 6.43
C LEU A 257 -1.81 32.63 5.91
N ARG A 258 -0.51 32.29 5.94
CA ARG A 258 0.56 33.14 5.40
C ARG A 258 0.38 33.46 3.92
N ASN A 259 -0.09 32.50 3.14
CA ASN A 259 -0.40 32.65 1.72
C ASN A 259 -1.73 33.42 1.47
N GLY A 260 -2.40 33.88 2.54
CA GLY A 260 -3.67 34.61 2.43
C GLY A 260 -4.83 33.78 1.90
N LEU A 261 -4.77 32.45 2.02
CA LEU A 261 -5.76 31.48 1.51
C LEU A 261 -6.90 31.22 2.50
N ASN A 262 -7.04 32.05 3.54
CA ASN A 262 -8.06 31.87 4.55
C ASN A 262 -9.48 31.84 3.95
N GLY A 263 -10.28 30.84 4.35
CA GLY A 263 -11.63 30.60 3.82
C GLY A 263 -11.69 29.96 2.42
N ARG A 264 -10.55 29.88 1.72
CA ARG A 264 -10.46 29.20 0.39
C ARG A 264 -9.84 27.81 0.49
N VAL A 265 -9.02 27.57 1.48
CA VAL A 265 -8.49 26.25 1.82
C VAL A 265 -9.13 25.79 3.12
N THR A 266 -9.73 24.58 3.11
CA THR A 266 -10.41 24.01 4.28
C THR A 266 -9.84 22.65 4.65
N PHE A 267 -9.91 22.32 5.97
CA PHE A 267 -9.34 21.10 6.55
C PHE A 267 -10.44 20.36 7.35
N PRO A 268 -11.37 19.64 6.71
CA PRO A 268 -12.51 19.03 7.40
C PRO A 268 -12.11 17.84 8.30
N GLY A 269 -10.85 17.38 8.21
CA GLY A 269 -10.40 16.17 8.93
C GLY A 269 -10.51 14.90 8.08
N PRO A 270 -10.23 13.72 8.68
CA PRO A 270 -10.28 12.44 7.98
C PRO A 270 -11.71 11.96 7.78
N MET A 271 -11.99 11.40 6.59
CA MET A 271 -13.26 10.74 6.25
C MET A 271 -13.01 9.63 5.21
N PRO A 272 -14.00 8.76 4.92
CA PRO A 272 -13.91 7.77 3.85
C PRO A 272 -13.62 8.41 2.49
N ALA A 273 -12.74 7.79 1.69
CA ALA A 273 -12.29 8.37 0.41
C ALA A 273 -13.46 8.70 -0.53
N ARG A 274 -14.45 7.81 -0.65
CA ARG A 274 -15.60 8.04 -1.53
C ARG A 274 -16.52 9.19 -1.09
N GLU A 275 -16.59 9.48 0.21
CA GLU A 275 -17.26 10.66 0.74
C GLU A 275 -16.44 11.92 0.43
N ALA A 276 -15.13 11.85 0.63
CA ALA A 276 -14.22 12.93 0.32
C ALA A 276 -14.24 13.32 -1.17
N PHE A 277 -14.36 12.35 -2.07
CA PHE A 277 -14.39 12.59 -3.52
C PHE A 277 -15.55 13.48 -3.96
N ARG A 278 -16.62 13.56 -3.16
CA ARG A 278 -17.73 14.47 -3.44
C ARG A 278 -17.45 15.93 -3.13
N LEU A 279 -16.37 16.22 -2.41
CA LEU A 279 -16.04 17.57 -1.93
C LEU A 279 -15.21 18.39 -2.94
N GLY A 280 -14.76 17.80 -4.03
CA GLY A 280 -14.01 18.54 -5.04
C GLY A 280 -14.13 17.95 -6.45
N HIS A 281 -13.94 18.81 -7.43
CA HIS A 281 -14.07 18.43 -8.85
C HIS A 281 -12.83 17.76 -9.42
N THR A 282 -11.64 18.05 -8.89
CA THR A 282 -10.38 17.47 -9.35
C THR A 282 -9.51 17.10 -8.15
N LEU A 283 -9.11 15.83 -8.06
CA LEU A 283 -8.15 15.39 -7.04
C LEU A 283 -6.74 15.80 -7.43
N ILE A 284 -5.98 16.35 -6.46
CA ILE A 284 -4.56 16.62 -6.60
C ILE A 284 -3.77 15.67 -5.72
N VAL A 285 -2.78 14.98 -6.30
CA VAL A 285 -1.85 14.09 -5.62
C VAL A 285 -0.43 14.61 -5.83
N PRO A 286 0.02 15.62 -5.04
CA PRO A 286 1.29 16.31 -5.23
C PRO A 286 2.46 15.62 -4.56
N SER A 287 2.35 14.31 -4.35
CA SER A 287 3.28 13.51 -3.55
C SER A 287 4.72 13.59 -4.03
N ARG A 288 5.65 13.52 -3.07
CA ARG A 288 7.11 13.43 -3.28
C ARG A 288 7.63 12.01 -3.28
N ALA A 289 6.90 11.11 -2.65
CA ALA A 289 7.26 9.69 -2.57
C ALA A 289 6.00 8.84 -2.37
N GLU A 290 5.89 7.81 -3.19
CA GLU A 290 4.83 6.78 -3.11
C GLU A 290 5.39 5.41 -3.47
N SER A 291 4.71 4.35 -3.03
CA SER A 291 4.96 2.99 -3.55
C SER A 291 3.96 2.64 -4.66
N LEU A 292 2.72 2.35 -4.30
CA LEU A 292 1.57 2.22 -5.19
C LEU A 292 0.32 2.72 -4.44
N PRO A 293 -0.02 4.02 -4.52
CA PRO A 293 -1.01 4.62 -3.65
C PRO A 293 -2.44 4.22 -3.97
N TYR A 294 -3.17 3.69 -2.99
CA TYR A 294 -4.59 3.33 -3.13
C TYR A 294 -5.45 4.51 -3.55
N ILE A 295 -5.19 5.72 -3.01
CA ILE A 295 -6.01 6.90 -3.34
C ILE A 295 -6.03 7.22 -4.83
N VAL A 296 -4.94 6.93 -5.56
CA VAL A 296 -4.86 7.12 -7.02
C VAL A 296 -5.69 6.07 -7.75
N LEU A 297 -5.64 4.80 -7.29
CA LEU A 297 -6.49 3.73 -7.82
C LEU A 297 -7.96 4.00 -7.57
N GLU A 298 -8.33 4.38 -6.33
CA GLU A 298 -9.69 4.71 -5.91
C GLU A 298 -10.29 5.86 -6.71
N ALA A 299 -9.51 6.94 -6.88
CA ALA A 299 -9.94 8.11 -7.63
C ALA A 299 -10.10 7.80 -9.13
N ALA A 300 -9.16 7.06 -9.71
CA ALA A 300 -9.26 6.62 -11.10
C ALA A 300 -10.50 5.74 -11.31
N ALA A 301 -10.73 4.75 -10.44
CA ALA A 301 -11.91 3.89 -10.51
C ALA A 301 -13.22 4.66 -10.33
N ALA A 302 -13.25 5.66 -9.44
CA ALA A 302 -14.39 6.54 -9.23
C ALA A 302 -14.61 7.55 -10.38
N ARG A 303 -13.78 7.51 -11.45
CA ARG A 303 -13.78 8.45 -12.58
C ARG A 303 -13.58 9.90 -12.14
N LEU A 304 -12.88 10.13 -11.02
CA LEU A 304 -12.55 11.47 -10.53
C LEU A 304 -11.40 12.04 -11.36
N PRO A 305 -11.53 13.23 -11.95
CA PRO A 305 -10.43 13.91 -12.62
C PRO A 305 -9.25 14.11 -11.66
N MET A 306 -8.00 13.95 -12.16
CA MET A 306 -6.85 13.92 -11.28
C MET A 306 -5.63 14.61 -11.91
N ILE A 307 -4.91 15.38 -11.08
CA ILE A 307 -3.56 15.88 -11.33
C ILE A 307 -2.63 15.16 -10.36
N SER A 308 -1.61 14.49 -10.86
CA SER A 308 -0.70 13.72 -10.00
C SER A 308 0.75 13.86 -10.43
N THR A 309 1.65 13.69 -9.48
CA THR A 309 3.10 13.70 -9.71
C THR A 309 3.60 12.34 -10.22
N SER A 310 4.71 12.37 -10.97
CA SER A 310 5.39 11.19 -11.52
C SER A 310 6.38 10.62 -10.50
N VAL A 311 5.87 10.07 -9.37
CA VAL A 311 6.71 9.49 -8.32
C VAL A 311 6.30 8.07 -7.98
N GLY A 312 7.28 7.25 -7.60
CA GLY A 312 7.04 5.87 -7.15
C GLY A 312 6.35 5.02 -8.22
N GLY A 313 5.32 4.28 -7.81
CA GLY A 313 4.49 3.46 -8.69
C GLY A 313 3.31 4.20 -9.33
N ILE A 314 3.16 5.51 -9.14
CA ILE A 314 2.07 6.27 -9.79
C ILE A 314 2.11 6.13 -11.31
N PRO A 315 3.27 6.20 -12.00
CA PRO A 315 3.35 5.94 -13.44
C PRO A 315 2.81 4.57 -13.85
N GLU A 316 2.92 3.56 -13.00
CA GLU A 316 2.39 2.21 -13.28
C GLU A 316 0.85 2.20 -13.27
N ILE A 317 0.22 2.99 -12.37
CA ILE A 317 -1.23 3.17 -12.32
C ILE A 317 -1.75 3.92 -13.55
N PHE A 318 -1.01 4.94 -14.00
CA PHE A 318 -1.38 5.70 -15.19
C PHE A 318 -1.11 4.95 -16.50
N GLY A 319 -0.14 4.03 -16.51
CA GLY A 319 0.19 3.21 -17.68
C GLY A 319 0.42 4.03 -18.95
N PRO A 320 -0.37 3.84 -20.04
CA PRO A 320 -0.22 4.58 -21.28
C PRO A 320 -0.49 6.08 -21.13
N TYR A 321 -1.09 6.50 -20.03
CA TYR A 321 -1.39 7.91 -19.74
C TYR A 321 -0.36 8.57 -18.81
N ALA A 322 0.75 7.90 -18.51
CA ALA A 322 1.81 8.42 -17.62
C ALA A 322 2.43 9.75 -18.10
N GLY A 323 2.33 10.05 -19.38
CA GLY A 323 2.73 11.36 -19.94
C GLY A 323 1.92 12.58 -19.44
N ARG A 324 0.81 12.35 -18.70
CA ARG A 324 0.03 13.42 -18.04
C ARG A 324 0.55 13.77 -16.65
N LEU A 325 1.46 12.95 -16.10
CA LEU A 325 2.02 13.17 -14.78
C LEU A 325 3.03 14.32 -14.80
N ILE A 326 3.05 15.08 -13.71
CA ILE A 326 3.93 16.24 -13.55
C ILE A 326 5.10 15.89 -12.61
N PRO A 327 6.23 16.63 -12.67
CA PRO A 327 7.29 16.49 -11.69
C PRO A 327 6.81 16.89 -10.28
N SER A 328 7.42 16.30 -9.25
CA SER A 328 7.12 16.64 -7.87
C SER A 328 7.91 17.86 -7.39
N ASN A 329 7.40 18.51 -6.35
CA ASN A 329 8.07 19.63 -5.68
C ASN A 329 8.26 20.89 -6.56
N GLU A 330 7.37 21.10 -7.51
CA GLU A 330 7.38 22.24 -8.44
C GLU A 330 6.03 22.97 -8.41
N PRO A 331 5.84 23.98 -7.54
CA PRO A 331 4.57 24.73 -7.43
C PRO A 331 4.10 25.32 -8.76
N SER A 332 4.99 25.90 -9.54
CA SER A 332 4.64 26.54 -10.82
C SER A 332 4.15 25.55 -11.88
N THR A 333 4.74 24.36 -11.93
CA THR A 333 4.29 23.28 -12.82
C THR A 333 2.92 22.76 -12.37
N LEU A 334 2.71 22.59 -11.06
CA LEU A 334 1.41 22.20 -10.52
C LEU A 334 0.35 23.28 -10.79
N ALA A 335 0.65 24.55 -10.57
CA ALA A 335 -0.25 25.66 -10.89
C ALA A 335 -0.65 25.69 -12.38
N SER A 336 0.31 25.45 -13.29
CA SER A 336 0.04 25.34 -14.72
C SER A 336 -0.92 24.18 -15.02
N ALA A 337 -0.69 23.00 -14.44
CA ALA A 337 -1.58 21.85 -14.60
C ALA A 337 -2.99 22.10 -14.04
N MET A 338 -3.09 22.85 -12.93
CA MET A 338 -4.38 23.27 -12.36
C MET A 338 -5.12 24.24 -13.28
N ILE A 339 -4.41 25.20 -13.91
CA ILE A 339 -4.96 26.16 -14.89
C ILE A 339 -5.46 25.42 -16.13
N ASP A 340 -4.63 24.53 -16.68
CA ASP A 340 -5.00 23.71 -17.84
C ASP A 340 -6.23 22.85 -17.56
N GLN A 341 -6.28 22.22 -16.39
CA GLN A 341 -7.43 21.41 -15.97
C GLN A 341 -8.71 22.23 -15.84
N ALA A 342 -8.62 23.43 -15.24
CA ALA A 342 -9.74 24.35 -15.08
C ALA A 342 -10.25 24.96 -16.40
N GLY A 343 -9.43 24.92 -17.45
CA GLY A 343 -9.78 25.38 -18.81
C GLY A 343 -10.37 24.31 -19.71
N LYS A 344 -10.37 23.03 -19.31
CA LYS A 344 -10.93 21.94 -20.12
C LYS A 344 -12.44 21.95 -20.13
N SER A 345 -13.04 21.48 -21.23
CA SER A 345 -14.47 21.20 -21.28
C SER A 345 -14.83 19.94 -20.47
N ASP A 346 -16.05 19.89 -19.96
CA ASP A 346 -16.57 18.73 -19.19
C ASP A 346 -16.44 17.42 -19.98
N GLY A 347 -16.69 17.45 -21.29
CA GLY A 347 -16.53 16.29 -22.15
C GLY A 347 -15.10 15.81 -22.29
N ALA A 348 -14.10 16.70 -22.29
CA ALA A 348 -12.69 16.32 -22.30
C ALA A 348 -12.28 15.73 -20.96
N ILE A 349 -12.71 16.34 -19.85
CA ILE A 349 -12.47 15.87 -18.50
C ILE A 349 -13.04 14.45 -18.29
N ALA A 350 -14.31 14.26 -18.64
CA ALA A 350 -15.00 12.96 -18.51
C ALA A 350 -14.33 11.87 -19.34
N ARG A 351 -13.92 12.17 -20.56
CA ARG A 351 -13.20 11.22 -21.43
C ARG A 351 -11.85 10.82 -20.85
N GLU A 352 -11.06 11.78 -20.36
CA GLU A 352 -9.75 11.51 -19.77
C GLU A 352 -9.85 10.66 -18.50
N ALA A 353 -10.83 10.96 -17.64
CA ALA A 353 -11.10 10.19 -16.44
C ALA A 353 -11.61 8.78 -16.77
N GLY A 354 -12.49 8.65 -17.78
CA GLY A 354 -12.99 7.37 -18.25
C GLY A 354 -11.90 6.45 -18.78
N LEU A 355 -11.00 6.97 -19.62
CA LEU A 355 -9.88 6.18 -20.15
C LEU A 355 -8.95 5.64 -19.05
N LEU A 356 -8.67 6.44 -18.03
CA LEU A 356 -7.86 5.99 -16.89
C LEU A 356 -8.62 4.97 -16.03
N ALA A 357 -9.92 5.18 -15.80
CA ALA A 357 -10.77 4.22 -15.07
C ALA A 357 -10.80 2.85 -15.76
N ASP A 358 -11.00 2.81 -17.08
CA ASP A 358 -11.05 1.57 -17.86
C ASP A 358 -9.71 0.84 -17.83
N TYR A 359 -8.58 1.57 -17.89
CA TYR A 359 -7.24 0.98 -17.74
C TYR A 359 -7.04 0.39 -16.34
N VAL A 360 -7.41 1.11 -15.28
CA VAL A 360 -7.30 0.63 -13.90
C VAL A 360 -8.21 -0.59 -13.68
N ALA A 361 -9.43 -0.60 -14.19
CA ALA A 361 -10.36 -1.71 -14.08
C ALA A 361 -9.82 -3.00 -14.73
N SER A 362 -9.03 -2.89 -15.78
CA SER A 362 -8.45 -4.06 -16.46
C SER A 362 -7.26 -4.69 -15.73
N ARG A 363 -6.62 -3.99 -14.78
CA ARG A 363 -5.32 -4.39 -14.24
C ARG A 363 -5.22 -4.41 -12.71
N PHE A 364 -6.04 -3.65 -12.00
CA PHE A 364 -5.90 -3.41 -10.57
C PHE A 364 -7.12 -3.90 -9.79
N THR A 365 -7.60 -5.09 -10.11
CA THR A 365 -8.72 -5.70 -9.38
C THR A 365 -8.22 -6.46 -8.15
N ILE A 366 -9.04 -6.50 -7.11
CA ILE A 366 -8.75 -7.26 -5.89
C ILE A 366 -8.56 -8.75 -6.20
N HIS A 367 -9.33 -9.31 -7.16
CA HIS A 367 -9.23 -10.71 -7.56
C HIS A 367 -7.86 -11.02 -8.17
N GLN A 368 -7.39 -10.20 -9.13
CA GLN A 368 -6.06 -10.36 -9.73
C GLN A 368 -4.95 -10.27 -8.69
N MET A 369 -5.03 -9.32 -7.75
CA MET A 369 -4.07 -9.17 -6.66
C MET A 369 -4.02 -10.43 -5.78
N VAL A 370 -5.18 -10.89 -5.31
CA VAL A 370 -5.24 -12.01 -4.36
C VAL A 370 -4.84 -13.33 -5.01
N ASP A 371 -5.30 -13.60 -6.24
CA ASP A 371 -4.94 -14.82 -6.97
C ASP A 371 -3.44 -14.88 -7.23
N ALA A 372 -2.82 -13.76 -7.65
CA ALA A 372 -1.38 -13.66 -7.85
C ALA A 372 -0.57 -13.84 -6.55
N VAL A 373 -1.08 -13.34 -5.40
CA VAL A 373 -0.46 -13.55 -4.09
C VAL A 373 -0.52 -15.01 -3.68
N ILE A 374 -1.68 -15.68 -3.81
CA ILE A 374 -1.84 -17.11 -3.48
C ILE A 374 -0.96 -17.97 -4.39
N GLU A 375 -0.92 -17.67 -5.68
CA GLU A 375 -0.03 -18.34 -6.63
C GLU A 375 1.45 -18.15 -6.25
N GLY A 376 1.83 -16.95 -5.79
CA GLY A 376 3.15 -16.66 -5.25
C GLY A 376 3.48 -17.55 -4.05
N TYR A 377 2.56 -17.70 -3.11
CA TYR A 377 2.73 -18.60 -1.95
C TYR A 377 2.94 -20.06 -2.38
N ARG A 378 2.08 -20.58 -3.27
CA ARG A 378 2.19 -21.94 -3.78
C ARG A 378 3.53 -22.18 -4.49
N ALA A 379 3.97 -21.24 -5.31
CA ALA A 379 5.26 -21.32 -5.97
C ALA A 379 6.44 -21.32 -5.00
N ALA A 380 6.36 -20.55 -3.91
CA ALA A 380 7.39 -20.54 -2.87
C ALA A 380 7.38 -21.85 -2.04
N LEU A 381 6.20 -22.41 -1.73
CA LEU A 381 6.05 -23.70 -1.07
C LEU A 381 6.67 -24.82 -1.92
N ALA A 382 6.36 -24.87 -3.20
CA ALA A 382 6.91 -25.88 -4.13
C ALA A 382 8.44 -25.78 -4.24
N ARG A 383 9.02 -24.59 -4.15
CA ARG A 383 10.48 -24.40 -4.14
C ARG A 383 11.14 -24.82 -2.84
N LYS A 384 10.43 -24.73 -1.73
CA LYS A 384 10.95 -25.05 -0.39
C LYS A 384 10.87 -26.53 -0.04
N LEU A 385 9.86 -27.23 -0.55
CA LEU A 385 9.76 -28.67 -0.45
C LEU A 385 10.75 -29.28 -1.43
N PRO A 386 11.81 -30.01 -0.99
CA PRO A 386 12.65 -30.74 -1.93
C PRO A 386 11.79 -31.70 -2.73
N SER A 387 12.06 -31.84 -4.00
CA SER A 387 11.44 -32.85 -4.86
C SER A 387 11.64 -34.24 -4.23
N MET A 388 10.67 -34.71 -3.46
CA MET A 388 10.59 -36.09 -2.98
C MET A 388 10.16 -37.01 -4.13
N GLY A 389 10.98 -37.08 -5.20
CA GLY A 389 10.57 -37.81 -6.37
C GLY A 389 11.66 -38.11 -7.39
N ASP A 390 12.92 -38.39 -6.94
CA ASP A 390 13.88 -39.05 -7.88
C ASP A 390 14.98 -39.87 -7.16
N ASN A 391 14.71 -40.44 -6.01
CA ASN A 391 15.61 -41.43 -5.37
C ASN A 391 14.99 -42.84 -5.35
N GLY A 392 14.48 -43.32 -6.49
CA GLY A 392 13.82 -44.62 -6.53
C GLY A 392 13.88 -45.39 -7.84
N ARG A 393 14.84 -45.10 -8.74
CA ARG A 393 15.09 -46.01 -9.88
C ARG A 393 16.55 -46.02 -10.31
N THR A 394 17.41 -46.50 -9.41
CA THR A 394 18.73 -46.97 -9.83
C THR A 394 19.03 -48.20 -8.97
N THR A 395 18.42 -49.30 -9.27
CA THR A 395 18.90 -50.58 -8.82
C THR A 395 18.64 -51.65 -9.90
N ALA A 396 19.71 -52.29 -10.25
CA ALA A 396 19.80 -53.60 -10.88
C ALA A 396 19.58 -53.70 -12.39
N LEU A 397 20.66 -53.53 -13.13
CA LEU A 397 21.04 -54.49 -14.15
C LEU A 397 22.54 -54.74 -13.98
N ALA A 398 22.86 -55.70 -13.12
CA ALA A 398 24.13 -56.44 -13.19
C ALA A 398 23.80 -57.85 -13.75
N PHE A 399 24.59 -58.29 -14.66
CA PHE A 399 24.71 -59.54 -15.43
C PHE A 399 24.00 -59.54 -16.79
#